data_736e47ffc816b11f5d2b2951079e0bfc
#
_entry.id   736e47ffc816b11f5d2b2951079e0bfc
#
_cell.length_a   1.000
_cell.length_b   1.000
_cell.length_c   1.000
_cell.angle_alpha   90.00
_cell.angle_beta   90.00
_cell.angle_gamma   90.00
#
_symmetry.space_group_name_H-M   'P 1'
#
loop_
_entity.id
_entity.type
_entity.pdbx_description
1 polymer ?
#
loop_
_entity_poly.entity_id
_entity_poly.type
_entity_poly.pdbx_seq_one_letter_code
_entity_poly.pdbx_strand_id
1 'polypeptide(L)'
;ADVGPRLFNDAKPANAEIIDCRGQVLAPGLIDMRVFTGEPGAEHRETLASAGASAAAGGVTSFVVMPVTEPVIDDAALVSFVARRAEATARVRVYPAGALTHGLKGTQMSEIGLLKEAGAIAFTDADRTIASSLIMRRCLAYAANYDALVIAHAEDPALAGAGSMNEGAFAARMGLGGIPPAAEAMAVERDMRLVELTGARYHLGQVSCAAALDVI
;
A
#
# COMPACT_ATOMS: atom_id res chain seq x y z
N ALA A 1 21.30 5.35 16.73
CA ALA A 1 21.29 3.96 17.26
C ALA A 1 22.48 3.24 16.65
N ASP A 2 23.29 2.61 17.47
CA ASP A 2 24.46 1.86 17.03
C ASP A 2 24.22 0.37 17.18
N VAL A 3 24.77 -0.41 16.27
CA VAL A 3 24.72 -1.87 16.29
C VAL A 3 26.15 -2.39 16.18
N GLY A 4 26.60 -3.20 17.14
CA GLY A 4 27.94 -3.74 17.08
C GLY A 4 28.30 -4.59 18.31
N PRO A 5 29.35 -5.40 18.22
CA PRO A 5 29.85 -6.15 19.35
C PRO A 5 30.50 -5.20 20.38
N ARG A 6 30.14 -5.34 21.65
CA ARG A 6 30.76 -4.60 22.78
C ARG A 6 30.62 -3.08 22.70
N LEU A 7 29.46 -2.57 22.27
CA LEU A 7 29.20 -1.12 22.13
C LEU A 7 29.54 -0.30 23.38
N PHE A 8 29.53 -0.87 24.57
CA PHE A 8 29.72 -0.14 25.83
C PHE A 8 30.97 -0.54 26.63
N ASN A 9 31.86 -1.43 26.11
CA ASN A 9 33.14 -1.77 26.73
C ASN A 9 33.10 -1.80 28.27
N ASP A 10 32.17 -2.52 28.89
CA ASP A 10 31.94 -2.65 30.34
C ASP A 10 31.33 -1.43 31.06
N ALA A 11 31.19 -0.28 30.43
CA ALA A 11 30.54 0.90 31.00
C ALA A 11 29.12 1.09 30.47
N LYS A 12 28.15 0.43 31.09
CA LYS A 12 26.73 0.62 30.75
C LYS A 12 26.27 2.03 31.11
N PRO A 13 25.50 2.73 30.24
CA PRO A 13 24.87 3.98 30.62
C PRO A 13 23.99 3.81 31.85
N ALA A 14 24.06 4.72 32.81
CA ALA A 14 23.43 4.60 34.12
C ALA A 14 21.89 4.36 34.08
N ASN A 15 21.24 4.81 32.98
CA ASN A 15 19.78 4.73 32.78
C ASN A 15 19.38 3.83 31.60
N ALA A 16 20.22 2.85 31.21
CA ALA A 16 19.91 1.95 30.11
C ALA A 16 19.10 0.74 30.57
N GLU A 17 17.98 0.50 29.94
CA GLU A 17 17.27 -0.77 30.02
C GLU A 17 18.01 -1.82 29.19
N ILE A 18 18.23 -3.00 29.76
CA ILE A 18 18.92 -4.11 29.09
C ILE A 18 17.92 -5.23 28.86
N ILE A 19 17.70 -5.55 27.59
CA ILE A 19 16.87 -6.68 27.19
C ILE A 19 17.78 -7.80 26.70
N ASP A 20 17.82 -8.91 27.45
CA ASP A 20 18.56 -10.11 27.04
C ASP A 20 17.69 -10.95 26.10
N CYS A 21 18.08 -11.01 24.83
CA CYS A 21 17.36 -11.78 23.82
C CYS A 21 17.69 -13.29 23.83
N ARG A 22 18.56 -13.80 24.74
CA ARG A 22 18.83 -15.24 24.97
C ARG A 22 19.04 -16.06 23.69
N GLY A 23 19.82 -15.55 22.74
CA GLY A 23 20.10 -16.22 21.47
C GLY A 23 19.04 -16.01 20.38
N GLN A 24 18.02 -15.20 20.63
CA GLN A 24 17.08 -14.76 19.61
C GLN A 24 17.74 -13.74 18.68
N VAL A 25 17.21 -13.63 17.46
CA VAL A 25 17.65 -12.64 16.47
C VAL A 25 16.86 -11.36 16.66
N LEU A 26 17.57 -10.24 16.85
CA LEU A 26 16.98 -8.92 16.79
C LEU A 26 17.00 -8.42 15.34
N ALA A 27 15.82 -8.11 14.80
CA ALA A 27 15.64 -7.57 13.45
C ALA A 27 14.81 -6.28 13.49
N PRO A 28 14.89 -5.42 12.46
CA PRO A 28 13.92 -4.36 12.28
C PRO A 28 12.51 -4.92 12.24
N GLY A 29 11.55 -4.18 12.80
CA GLY A 29 10.15 -4.59 12.72
C GLY A 29 9.64 -4.60 11.28
N LEU A 30 8.68 -5.48 11.01
CA LEU A 30 8.06 -5.57 9.68
C LEU A 30 7.27 -4.31 9.35
N ILE A 31 7.17 -4.03 8.05
CA ILE A 31 6.35 -2.94 7.49
C ILE A 31 5.31 -3.57 6.59
N ASP A 32 4.02 -3.33 6.86
CA ASP A 32 2.94 -3.76 5.99
C ASP A 32 2.48 -2.58 5.12
N MET A 33 2.69 -2.70 3.82
CA MET A 33 2.39 -1.63 2.87
C MET A 33 0.93 -1.58 2.41
N ARG A 34 0.06 -2.50 2.88
CA ARG A 34 -1.30 -2.61 2.35
C ARG A 34 -2.29 -3.12 3.40
N VAL A 35 -2.69 -2.23 4.30
CA VAL A 35 -3.65 -2.56 5.37
C VAL A 35 -5.00 -1.88 5.10
N PHE A 36 -6.07 -2.68 5.17
CA PHE A 36 -7.44 -2.19 5.07
C PHE A 36 -8.01 -2.07 6.48
N THR A 37 -8.41 -0.87 6.86
CA THR A 37 -9.12 -0.60 8.11
C THR A 37 -10.55 -0.15 7.82
N GLY A 38 -11.43 -0.26 8.81
CA GLY A 38 -12.78 0.28 8.70
C GLY A 38 -12.89 1.73 9.14
N GLU A 39 -11.84 2.31 9.73
CA GLU A 39 -11.85 3.68 10.25
C GLU A 39 -11.16 4.63 9.26
N PRO A 40 -11.86 5.71 8.83
CA PRO A 40 -13.20 6.14 9.22
C PRO A 40 -14.34 5.39 8.48
N GLY A 41 -15.52 5.32 9.14
CA GLY A 41 -16.82 5.00 8.55
C GLY A 41 -17.34 3.58 8.72
N ALA A 42 -16.47 2.62 9.01
CA ALA A 42 -16.84 1.24 9.26
C ALA A 42 -16.06 0.65 10.46
N GLU A 43 -15.96 1.43 11.54
CA GLU A 43 -15.20 1.11 12.76
C GLU A 43 -15.63 -0.20 13.42
N HIS A 44 -16.86 -0.66 13.13
CA HIS A 44 -17.37 -1.96 13.57
C HIS A 44 -16.62 -3.15 12.96
N ARG A 45 -15.91 -2.96 11.83
CA ARG A 45 -15.09 -3.98 11.19
C ARG A 45 -13.69 -4.00 11.79
N GLU A 46 -13.03 -2.84 11.76
CA GLU A 46 -11.66 -2.66 12.23
C GLU A 46 -11.41 -1.20 12.53
N THR A 47 -10.79 -0.90 13.68
CA THR A 47 -10.31 0.45 14.03
C THR A 47 -8.80 0.55 13.82
N LEU A 48 -8.27 1.76 13.74
CA LEU A 48 -6.83 2.00 13.74
C LEU A 48 -6.16 1.46 15.02
N ALA A 49 -6.86 1.50 16.16
CA ALA A 49 -6.38 0.97 17.42
C ALA A 49 -6.27 -0.57 17.40
N SER A 50 -7.31 -1.28 16.91
CA SER A 50 -7.32 -2.73 16.86
C SER A 50 -6.36 -3.27 15.79
N ALA A 51 -6.31 -2.64 14.62
CA ALA A 51 -5.32 -2.94 13.58
C ALA A 51 -3.89 -2.75 14.10
N GLY A 52 -3.62 -1.64 14.81
CA GLY A 52 -2.33 -1.38 15.44
C GLY A 52 -1.94 -2.41 16.51
N ALA A 53 -2.90 -2.90 17.29
CA ALA A 53 -2.66 -3.95 18.28
C ALA A 53 -2.35 -5.30 17.61
N SER A 54 -3.10 -5.65 16.55
CA SER A 54 -2.87 -6.85 15.74
C SER A 54 -1.51 -6.81 15.05
N ALA A 55 -1.16 -5.68 14.43
CA ALA A 55 0.13 -5.44 13.81
C ALA A 55 1.29 -5.65 14.80
N ALA A 56 1.20 -5.03 15.99
CA ALA A 56 2.21 -5.17 17.04
C ALA A 56 2.38 -6.63 17.48
N ALA A 57 1.29 -7.37 17.62
CA ALA A 57 1.32 -8.79 17.99
C ALA A 57 2.01 -9.66 16.93
N GLY A 58 1.91 -9.27 15.64
CA GLY A 58 2.56 -9.93 14.50
C GLY A 58 3.99 -9.46 14.22
N GLY A 59 4.54 -8.52 15.01
CA GLY A 59 5.89 -7.97 14.80
C GLY A 59 5.94 -6.88 13.71
N VAL A 60 4.78 -6.41 13.24
CA VAL A 60 4.65 -5.26 12.33
C VAL A 60 4.73 -3.96 13.15
N THR A 61 5.71 -3.14 12.88
CA THR A 61 5.94 -1.87 13.61
C THR A 61 5.46 -0.64 12.88
N SER A 62 5.13 -0.80 11.60
CA SER A 62 4.58 0.27 10.78
C SER A 62 3.65 -0.32 9.70
N PHE A 63 2.57 0.38 9.36
CA PHE A 63 1.75 -0.01 8.22
C PHE A 63 1.15 1.18 7.48
N VAL A 64 0.76 0.93 6.24
CA VAL A 64 0.10 1.91 5.37
C VAL A 64 -1.38 1.57 5.26
N VAL A 65 -2.23 2.53 5.64
CA VAL A 65 -3.69 2.39 5.51
C VAL A 65 -4.10 2.71 4.08
N MET A 66 -4.82 1.78 3.46
CA MET A 66 -5.40 1.98 2.13
C MET A 66 -6.58 2.95 2.19
N PRO A 67 -6.81 3.74 1.12
CA PRO A 67 -7.82 4.79 1.10
C PRO A 67 -9.27 4.28 0.97
N VAL A 68 -9.49 2.98 1.08
CA VAL A 68 -10.81 2.33 0.96
C VAL A 68 -11.56 2.44 2.29
N THR A 69 -11.97 3.64 2.61
CA THR A 69 -12.72 4.00 3.82
C THR A 69 -14.01 4.71 3.43
N GLU A 70 -14.86 5.07 4.38
CA GLU A 70 -16.09 5.80 4.14
C GLU A 70 -16.19 7.01 5.08
N PRO A 71 -15.92 8.23 4.56
CA PRO A 71 -15.58 8.53 3.16
C PRO A 71 -14.18 8.04 2.74
N VAL A 72 -13.98 7.92 1.42
CA VAL A 72 -12.68 7.59 0.80
C VAL A 72 -11.64 8.65 1.17
N ILE A 73 -10.38 8.25 1.44
CA ILE A 73 -9.30 9.19 1.76
C ILE A 73 -8.81 9.87 0.47
N ASP A 74 -9.63 10.75 -0.10
CA ASP A 74 -9.35 11.54 -1.30
C ASP A 74 -9.33 13.06 -1.04
N ASP A 75 -9.40 13.45 0.23
CA ASP A 75 -9.35 14.82 0.71
C ASP A 75 -8.28 15.00 1.81
N ALA A 76 -7.63 16.16 1.84
CA ALA A 76 -6.55 16.48 2.77
C ALA A 76 -6.99 16.45 4.25
N ALA A 77 -8.25 16.80 4.55
CA ALA A 77 -8.78 16.73 5.89
C ALA A 77 -8.89 15.30 6.39
N LEU A 78 -9.24 14.35 5.51
CA LEU A 78 -9.30 12.92 5.83
C LEU A 78 -7.92 12.32 6.05
N VAL A 79 -6.92 12.69 5.23
CA VAL A 79 -5.51 12.29 5.46
C VAL A 79 -5.07 12.75 6.85
N SER A 80 -5.30 14.03 7.19
CA SER A 80 -4.95 14.61 8.48
C SER A 80 -5.74 13.98 9.65
N PHE A 81 -7.00 13.60 9.41
CA PHE A 81 -7.81 12.90 10.41
C PHE A 81 -7.21 11.53 10.74
N VAL A 82 -6.93 10.71 9.71
CA VAL A 82 -6.35 9.37 9.90
C VAL A 82 -5.00 9.45 10.60
N ALA A 83 -4.12 10.37 10.19
CA ALA A 83 -2.81 10.54 10.81
C ALA A 83 -2.92 10.87 12.31
N ARG A 84 -3.73 11.86 12.67
CA ARG A 84 -3.94 12.27 14.08
C ARG A 84 -4.63 11.19 14.90
N ARG A 85 -5.63 10.52 14.32
CA ARG A 85 -6.35 9.45 14.99
C ARG A 85 -5.43 8.26 15.27
N ALA A 86 -4.60 7.89 14.30
CA ALA A 86 -3.60 6.84 14.45
C ALA A 86 -2.57 7.18 15.53
N GLU A 87 -2.04 8.41 15.54
CA GLU A 87 -1.10 8.88 16.56
C GLU A 87 -1.68 8.77 17.97
N ALA A 88 -2.98 9.09 18.13
CA ALA A 88 -3.66 9.05 19.41
C ALA A 88 -4.01 7.63 19.91
N THR A 89 -4.18 6.65 19.01
CA THR A 89 -4.80 5.36 19.36
C THR A 89 -4.00 4.13 18.98
N ALA A 90 -3.19 4.18 17.92
CA ALA A 90 -2.47 3.01 17.44
C ALA A 90 -1.17 2.76 18.25
N ARG A 91 -0.81 1.48 18.41
CA ARG A 91 0.42 1.07 19.10
C ARG A 91 1.65 1.01 18.19
N VAL A 92 1.44 1.12 16.88
CA VAL A 92 2.47 1.10 15.84
C VAL A 92 2.36 2.35 15.00
N ARG A 93 3.34 2.63 14.17
CA ARG A 93 3.28 3.76 13.24
C ARG A 93 2.31 3.47 12.11
N VAL A 94 1.39 4.38 11.87
CA VAL A 94 0.38 4.27 10.82
C VAL A 94 0.51 5.44 9.86
N TYR A 95 0.58 5.13 8.59
CA TYR A 95 0.71 6.11 7.53
C TYR A 95 -0.49 6.03 6.59
N PRO A 96 -1.21 7.13 6.33
CA PRO A 96 -2.30 7.11 5.36
C PRO A 96 -1.76 7.07 3.92
N ALA A 97 -2.36 6.25 3.07
CA ALA A 97 -2.32 6.44 1.63
C ALA A 97 -3.50 7.32 1.20
N GLY A 98 -3.28 8.21 0.22
CA GLY A 98 -4.34 8.95 -0.44
C GLY A 98 -4.89 8.19 -1.64
N ALA A 99 -6.16 8.41 -1.99
CA ALA A 99 -6.73 7.92 -3.23
C ALA A 99 -6.04 8.58 -4.43
N LEU A 100 -5.74 7.78 -5.45
CA LEU A 100 -5.16 8.29 -6.70
C LEU A 100 -6.23 8.97 -7.56
N THR A 101 -7.47 8.48 -7.47
CA THR A 101 -8.63 9.09 -8.12
C THR A 101 -9.77 9.36 -7.14
N HIS A 102 -10.56 10.42 -7.40
CA HIS A 102 -11.71 10.77 -6.57
C HIS A 102 -12.70 9.61 -6.44
N GLY A 103 -13.01 9.26 -5.19
CA GLY A 103 -13.92 8.18 -4.85
C GLY A 103 -13.46 6.80 -5.34
N LEU A 104 -12.17 6.64 -5.71
CA LEU A 104 -11.60 5.40 -6.27
C LEU A 104 -12.31 4.97 -7.57
N LYS A 105 -12.73 5.93 -8.40
CA LYS A 105 -13.54 5.66 -9.60
C LYS A 105 -12.72 5.50 -10.88
N GLY A 106 -11.41 5.78 -10.85
CA GLY A 106 -10.54 5.70 -12.03
C GLY A 106 -10.83 6.73 -13.12
N THR A 107 -11.63 7.77 -12.84
CA THR A 107 -12.11 8.73 -13.85
C THR A 107 -11.57 10.14 -13.70
N GLN A 108 -11.29 10.57 -12.49
CA GLN A 108 -10.79 11.90 -12.18
C GLN A 108 -9.68 11.81 -11.12
N MET A 109 -8.52 12.37 -11.41
CA MET A 109 -7.37 12.41 -10.51
C MET A 109 -7.69 13.22 -9.25
N SER A 110 -7.20 12.76 -8.08
CA SER A 110 -7.23 13.49 -6.81
C SER A 110 -6.16 14.59 -6.77
N GLU A 111 -6.27 15.48 -5.79
CA GLU A 111 -5.30 16.56 -5.54
C GLU A 111 -4.05 16.01 -4.82
N ILE A 112 -3.25 15.19 -5.53
CA ILE A 112 -2.08 14.46 -4.99
C ILE A 112 -1.16 15.38 -4.18
N GLY A 113 -0.90 16.61 -4.66
CA GLY A 113 -0.04 17.58 -3.97
C GLY A 113 -0.57 17.94 -2.60
N LEU A 114 -1.86 18.28 -2.47
CA LEU A 114 -2.51 18.64 -1.20
C LEU A 114 -2.59 17.44 -0.25
N LEU A 115 -2.89 16.25 -0.78
CA LEU A 115 -2.91 15.02 0.02
C LEU A 115 -1.51 14.69 0.57
N LYS A 116 -0.46 14.88 -0.23
CA LYS A 116 0.93 14.69 0.20
C LYS A 116 1.32 15.69 1.28
N GLU A 117 1.00 16.97 1.13
CA GLU A 117 1.22 18.00 2.15
C GLU A 117 0.50 17.69 3.46
N ALA A 118 -0.68 17.08 3.38
CA ALA A 118 -1.45 16.63 4.54
C ALA A 118 -0.88 15.39 5.22
N GLY A 119 0.12 14.71 4.62
CA GLY A 119 0.82 13.58 5.20
C GLY A 119 0.59 12.22 4.53
N ALA A 120 -0.09 12.15 3.38
CA ALA A 120 -0.18 10.92 2.60
C ALA A 120 1.21 10.52 2.05
N ILE A 121 1.62 9.26 2.27
CA ILE A 121 2.94 8.79 1.87
C ILE A 121 2.95 8.04 0.53
N ALA A 122 1.79 7.58 0.08
CA ALA A 122 1.59 6.89 -1.18
C ALA A 122 0.18 7.17 -1.72
N PHE A 123 -0.03 6.90 -3.01
CA PHE A 123 -1.29 7.18 -3.71
C PHE A 123 -1.75 5.95 -4.46
N THR A 124 -2.99 5.53 -4.24
CA THR A 124 -3.50 4.28 -4.79
C THR A 124 -5.02 4.26 -4.86
N ASP A 125 -5.56 3.53 -5.82
CA ASP A 125 -6.97 3.15 -5.81
C ASP A 125 -7.17 1.72 -5.22
N ALA A 126 -6.18 1.26 -4.45
CA ALA A 126 -6.14 0.01 -3.70
C ALA A 126 -6.29 -1.25 -4.58
N ASP A 127 -7.44 -1.90 -4.55
CA ASP A 127 -7.78 -3.09 -5.33
C ASP A 127 -8.50 -2.77 -6.65
N ARG A 128 -8.60 -1.49 -7.01
CA ARG A 128 -9.26 -1.05 -8.24
C ARG A 128 -8.25 -0.60 -9.27
N THR A 129 -8.42 -1.09 -10.48
CA THR A 129 -7.56 -0.70 -11.59
C THR A 129 -8.05 0.58 -12.23
N ILE A 130 -7.13 1.50 -12.52
CA ILE A 130 -7.40 2.64 -13.39
C ILE A 130 -7.32 2.16 -14.85
N ALA A 131 -8.46 1.83 -15.45
CA ALA A 131 -8.51 1.26 -16.80
C ALA A 131 -8.08 2.27 -17.89
N SER A 132 -8.32 3.56 -17.69
CA SER A 132 -7.96 4.60 -18.66
C SER A 132 -6.46 4.92 -18.61
N SER A 133 -5.75 4.60 -19.70
CA SER A 133 -4.33 4.98 -19.86
C SER A 133 -4.11 6.49 -19.80
N LEU A 134 -5.09 7.31 -20.24
CA LEU A 134 -5.00 8.77 -20.17
C LEU A 134 -5.03 9.25 -18.70
N ILE A 135 -5.94 8.69 -17.89
CA ILE A 135 -6.05 9.05 -16.47
C ILE A 135 -4.80 8.57 -15.72
N MET A 136 -4.38 7.31 -15.93
CA MET A 136 -3.15 6.79 -15.32
C MET A 136 -1.93 7.66 -15.68
N ARG A 137 -1.76 8.02 -16.95
CA ARG A 137 -0.68 8.92 -17.38
C ARG A 137 -0.73 10.27 -16.66
N ARG A 138 -1.92 10.86 -16.51
CA ARG A 138 -2.08 12.15 -15.81
C ARG A 138 -1.72 12.02 -14.33
N CYS A 139 -2.18 10.94 -13.67
CA CYS A 139 -1.84 10.65 -12.29
C CYS A 139 -0.33 10.50 -12.10
N LEU A 140 0.34 9.71 -12.94
CA LEU A 140 1.79 9.49 -12.88
C LEU A 140 2.56 10.80 -13.14
N ALA A 141 2.21 11.55 -14.19
CA ALA A 141 2.87 12.82 -14.51
C ALA A 141 2.71 13.85 -13.37
N TYR A 142 1.54 13.92 -12.75
CA TYR A 142 1.31 14.82 -11.62
C TYR A 142 2.04 14.35 -10.37
N ALA A 143 1.99 13.04 -10.06
CA ALA A 143 2.72 12.46 -8.94
C ALA A 143 4.24 12.68 -9.03
N ALA A 144 4.81 12.61 -10.24
CA ALA A 144 6.23 12.85 -10.48
C ALA A 144 6.68 14.24 -10.03
N ASN A 145 5.86 15.29 -10.21
CA ASN A 145 6.18 16.65 -9.80
C ASN A 145 6.34 16.80 -8.27
N TYR A 146 5.78 15.88 -7.51
CA TYR A 146 5.82 15.86 -6.04
C TYR A 146 6.69 14.75 -5.49
N ASP A 147 7.44 14.01 -6.31
CA ASP A 147 8.15 12.79 -5.89
C ASP A 147 7.23 11.85 -5.09
N ALA A 148 5.99 11.70 -5.54
CA ALA A 148 4.97 10.89 -4.88
C ALA A 148 4.99 9.45 -5.39
N LEU A 149 4.88 8.48 -4.48
CA LEU A 149 4.81 7.06 -4.82
C LEU A 149 3.39 6.69 -5.25
N VAL A 150 3.23 6.17 -6.45
CA VAL A 150 1.98 5.58 -6.93
C VAL A 150 2.04 4.06 -6.73
N ILE A 151 1.04 3.51 -6.04
CA ILE A 151 0.86 2.06 -5.88
C ILE A 151 -0.35 1.65 -6.72
N ALA A 152 -0.18 0.72 -7.65
CA ALA A 152 -1.25 0.30 -8.54
C ALA A 152 -1.57 -1.19 -8.42
N HIS A 153 -2.86 -1.50 -8.54
CA HIS A 153 -3.37 -2.82 -8.84
C HIS A 153 -3.49 -2.92 -10.36
N ALA A 154 -2.49 -3.54 -10.99
CA ALA A 154 -2.40 -3.61 -12.44
C ALA A 154 -3.07 -4.88 -12.97
N GLU A 155 -4.34 -4.78 -13.30
CA GLU A 155 -5.14 -5.87 -13.88
C GLU A 155 -6.15 -5.26 -14.84
N ASP A 156 -6.29 -5.81 -16.06
CA ASP A 156 -7.33 -5.37 -16.97
C ASP A 156 -8.70 -5.89 -16.50
N PRO A 157 -9.63 -5.00 -16.08
CA PRO A 157 -10.88 -5.43 -15.48
C PRO A 157 -11.85 -6.08 -16.49
N ALA A 158 -11.68 -5.82 -17.78
CA ALA A 158 -12.52 -6.43 -18.81
C ALA A 158 -12.08 -7.88 -19.08
N LEU A 159 -10.78 -8.15 -19.04
CA LEU A 159 -10.25 -9.51 -19.16
C LEU A 159 -10.41 -10.32 -17.88
N ALA A 160 -10.24 -9.71 -16.72
CA ALA A 160 -10.43 -10.36 -15.42
C ALA A 160 -11.88 -10.77 -15.20
N GLY A 161 -12.84 -9.93 -15.61
CA GLY A 161 -14.26 -10.21 -15.53
C GLY A 161 -14.71 -10.63 -14.12
N ALA A 162 -15.41 -11.78 -14.05
CA ALA A 162 -15.83 -12.42 -12.81
C ALA A 162 -14.91 -13.58 -12.40
N GLY A 163 -13.66 -13.60 -12.88
CA GLY A 163 -12.69 -14.63 -12.53
C GLY A 163 -12.35 -14.61 -11.04
N SER A 164 -12.11 -15.81 -10.47
CA SER A 164 -11.85 -15.96 -9.04
C SER A 164 -10.41 -16.37 -8.73
N MET A 165 -9.66 -16.76 -9.74
CA MET A 165 -8.26 -17.20 -9.64
C MET A 165 -7.59 -17.18 -11.02
N ASN A 166 -6.28 -17.34 -11.06
CA ASN A 166 -5.57 -17.44 -12.33
C ASN A 166 -6.08 -18.60 -13.20
N GLU A 167 -6.26 -18.35 -14.48
CA GLU A 167 -6.65 -19.35 -15.47
C GLU A 167 -5.63 -20.49 -15.52
N GLY A 168 -6.12 -21.73 -15.60
CA GLY A 168 -5.27 -22.90 -15.72
C GLY A 168 -5.97 -24.21 -15.39
N ALA A 169 -5.22 -25.32 -15.45
CA ALA A 169 -5.77 -26.65 -15.19
C ALA A 169 -6.38 -26.78 -13.79
N PHE A 170 -5.87 -26.05 -12.81
CA PHE A 170 -6.41 -26.07 -11.44
C PHE A 170 -7.77 -25.37 -11.37
N ALA A 171 -7.90 -24.17 -11.96
CA ALA A 171 -9.17 -23.43 -12.03
C ALA A 171 -10.24 -24.26 -12.75
N ALA A 172 -9.88 -24.85 -13.90
CA ALA A 172 -10.78 -25.71 -14.68
C ALA A 172 -11.24 -26.92 -13.86
N ARG A 173 -10.33 -27.58 -13.13
CA ARG A 173 -10.67 -28.73 -12.28
C ARG A 173 -11.56 -28.37 -11.10
N MET A 174 -11.43 -27.16 -10.57
CA MET A 174 -12.28 -26.63 -9.48
C MET A 174 -13.61 -26.08 -9.97
N GLY A 175 -13.82 -25.97 -11.30
CA GLY A 175 -15.00 -25.35 -11.88
C GLY A 175 -15.11 -23.83 -11.63
N LEU A 176 -13.98 -23.17 -11.39
CA LEU A 176 -13.93 -21.73 -11.14
C LEU A 176 -13.54 -20.96 -12.41
N GLY A 177 -14.12 -19.76 -12.58
CA GLY A 177 -13.73 -18.85 -13.65
C GLY A 177 -12.27 -18.41 -13.50
N GLY A 178 -11.49 -18.57 -14.57
CA GLY A 178 -10.09 -18.19 -14.61
C GLY A 178 -9.91 -16.73 -15.04
N ILE A 179 -8.92 -16.05 -14.47
CA ILE A 179 -8.40 -14.76 -14.94
C ILE A 179 -7.21 -15.07 -15.84
N PRO A 180 -7.24 -14.70 -17.13
CA PRO A 180 -6.12 -14.97 -18.03
C PRO A 180 -4.88 -14.18 -17.59
N PRO A 181 -3.67 -14.75 -17.60
CA PRO A 181 -2.43 -14.04 -17.25
C PRO A 181 -2.22 -12.74 -18.04
N ALA A 182 -2.78 -12.66 -19.25
CA ALA A 182 -2.77 -11.46 -20.08
C ALA A 182 -3.44 -10.25 -19.40
N ALA A 183 -4.42 -10.46 -18.52
CA ALA A 183 -5.10 -9.38 -17.82
C ALA A 183 -4.11 -8.57 -16.96
N GLU A 184 -3.22 -9.26 -16.24
CA GLU A 184 -2.19 -8.63 -15.43
C GLU A 184 -1.02 -8.13 -16.30
N ALA A 185 -0.47 -8.98 -17.16
CA ALA A 185 0.72 -8.64 -17.95
C ALA A 185 0.50 -7.41 -18.84
N MET A 186 -0.64 -7.29 -19.51
CA MET A 186 -0.96 -6.13 -20.36
C MET A 186 -1.11 -4.83 -19.54
N ALA A 187 -1.74 -4.91 -18.38
CA ALA A 187 -1.89 -3.75 -17.51
C ALA A 187 -0.53 -3.31 -16.92
N VAL A 188 0.31 -4.26 -16.53
CA VAL A 188 1.68 -4.00 -16.07
C VAL A 188 2.50 -3.35 -17.18
N GLU A 189 2.49 -3.91 -18.41
CA GLU A 189 3.23 -3.35 -19.53
C GLU A 189 2.79 -1.92 -19.85
N ARG A 190 1.47 -1.68 -19.88
CA ARG A 190 0.94 -0.32 -20.03
C ARG A 190 1.51 0.64 -19.00
N ASP A 191 1.47 0.25 -17.74
CA ASP A 191 1.91 1.11 -16.65
C ASP A 191 3.43 1.34 -16.69
N MET A 192 4.24 0.31 -17.01
CA MET A 192 5.69 0.46 -17.19
C MET A 192 6.02 1.47 -18.31
N ARG A 193 5.33 1.41 -19.46
CA ARG A 193 5.50 2.41 -20.54
C ARG A 193 5.14 3.83 -20.09
N LEU A 194 4.11 3.97 -19.26
CA LEU A 194 3.72 5.27 -18.71
C LEU A 194 4.71 5.76 -17.65
N VAL A 195 5.30 4.87 -16.87
CA VAL A 195 6.37 5.20 -15.90
C VAL A 195 7.63 5.66 -16.65
N GLU A 196 8.06 4.95 -17.69
CA GLU A 196 9.18 5.40 -18.55
C GLU A 196 8.93 6.80 -19.12
N LEU A 197 7.70 7.07 -19.56
CA LEU A 197 7.31 8.35 -20.14
C LEU A 197 7.31 9.51 -19.13
N THR A 198 6.93 9.23 -17.88
CA THR A 198 6.68 10.27 -16.86
C THR A 198 7.77 10.42 -15.82
N GLY A 199 8.62 9.42 -15.67
CA GLY A 199 9.64 9.36 -14.62
C GLY A 199 9.06 9.21 -13.20
N ALA A 200 7.79 8.79 -13.07
CA ALA A 200 7.12 8.68 -11.79
C ALA A 200 7.67 7.51 -10.94
N ARG A 201 7.58 7.66 -9.63
CA ARG A 201 7.81 6.55 -8.69
C ARG A 201 6.59 5.65 -8.68
N TYR A 202 6.81 4.37 -8.96
CA TYR A 202 5.73 3.41 -9.12
C TYR A 202 6.02 2.11 -8.37
N HIS A 203 4.99 1.52 -7.80
CA HIS A 203 5.03 0.26 -7.11
C HIS A 203 3.87 -0.63 -7.59
N LEU A 204 4.18 -1.81 -8.08
CA LEU A 204 3.18 -2.84 -8.30
C LEU A 204 2.72 -3.38 -6.96
N GLY A 205 1.45 -3.16 -6.61
CA GLY A 205 0.89 -3.58 -5.33
C GLY A 205 0.82 -5.09 -5.17
N GLN A 206 0.82 -5.81 -6.29
CA GLN A 206 0.83 -7.27 -6.35
C GLN A 206 1.26 -7.76 -7.73
N VAL A 207 1.83 -8.95 -7.77
CA VAL A 207 2.13 -9.71 -8.99
C VAL A 207 1.65 -11.14 -8.75
N SER A 208 0.74 -11.65 -9.59
CA SER A 208 0.08 -12.93 -9.39
C SER A 208 0.42 -13.97 -10.45
N CYS A 209 1.01 -13.57 -11.57
CA CYS A 209 1.35 -14.49 -12.65
C CYS A 209 2.79 -14.30 -13.17
N ALA A 210 3.39 -15.38 -13.65
CA ALA A 210 4.76 -15.36 -14.18
C ALA A 210 4.90 -14.46 -15.42
N ALA A 211 3.87 -14.37 -16.26
CA ALA A 211 3.89 -13.53 -17.46
C ALA A 211 4.08 -12.03 -17.15
N ALA A 212 3.70 -11.57 -15.96
CA ALA A 212 3.94 -10.19 -15.54
C ALA A 212 5.41 -9.92 -15.19
N LEU A 213 6.16 -10.95 -14.76
CA LEU A 213 7.59 -10.83 -14.43
C LEU A 213 8.46 -10.56 -15.67
N ASP A 214 8.03 -11.04 -16.83
CA ASP A 214 8.75 -10.83 -18.09
C ASP A 214 8.66 -9.37 -18.58
N VAL A 215 7.76 -8.59 -17.99
CA VAL A 215 7.45 -7.19 -18.35
C VAL A 215 8.08 -6.19 -17.38
N ILE A 216 8.38 -6.62 -16.14
CA ILE A 216 8.99 -5.81 -15.08
C ILE A 216 10.50 -5.73 -15.26
#